data_95e8f5188156b6833048874e1610e7e7
#
_entry.id   95e8f5188156b6833048874e1610e7e7
#
_cell.length_a   1.000
_cell.length_b   1.000
_cell.length_c   1.000
_cell.angle_alpha   90.00
_cell.angle_beta   90.00
_cell.angle_gamma   90.00
#
_symmetry.space_group_name_H-M   'P 1'
#
loop_
_entity.id
_entity.type
_entity.pdbx_description
1 polymer ?
#
loop_
_entity_poly.entity_id
_entity_poly.type
_entity_poly.pdbx_seq_one_letter_code
_entity_poly.pdbx_strand_id
1 'polypeptide(L)'
;MSFRFVAVLVAISAGFPLGQVLAAKKPNILFLFADDQRKDAVAAFGNPHIETPNIDRLVRGGFSFRENYCFGSSSGAVCVPSRAMLMSGRTWFGVRSDMNNARVLFPELLQQNGYVTFGTGKWHNGKPSWQRCFQRGKSIFFGGMSDHTKVPLHDLGQGGKLIDRGMGGSFSSTLFADAAVDFINGYDGNKPFLCYVAFTSPHDPRQ
;
A
#
# COMPACT_ATOMS: atom_id res chain seq x y z
N MET A 1 -30.92 -42.71 -64.77
CA MET A 1 -29.77 -43.13 -63.91
C MET A 1 -29.43 -41.94 -63.02
N SER A 2 -29.85 -41.98 -61.78
CA SER A 2 -29.66 -40.91 -60.80
C SER A 2 -28.59 -41.31 -59.78
N PHE A 3 -27.43 -40.67 -59.85
CA PHE A 3 -26.33 -40.92 -58.88
C PHE A 3 -26.59 -40.06 -57.64
N ARG A 4 -26.85 -40.70 -56.49
CA ARG A 4 -26.89 -40.07 -55.18
C ARG A 4 -25.49 -40.06 -54.60
N PHE A 5 -24.89 -38.90 -54.42
CA PHE A 5 -23.70 -38.72 -53.64
C PHE A 5 -24.06 -38.73 -52.14
N VAL A 6 -23.52 -39.67 -51.38
CA VAL A 6 -23.57 -39.69 -49.91
C VAL A 6 -22.29 -39.01 -49.43
N ALA A 7 -22.39 -37.79 -48.85
CA ALA A 7 -21.29 -37.14 -48.20
C ALA A 7 -21.20 -37.63 -46.77
N VAL A 8 -20.12 -38.34 -46.43
CA VAL A 8 -19.79 -38.76 -45.04
C VAL A 8 -19.01 -37.60 -44.41
N LEU A 9 -19.64 -36.89 -43.50
CA LEU A 9 -18.99 -35.88 -42.65
C LEU A 9 -18.31 -36.59 -41.48
N VAL A 10 -16.98 -36.75 -41.52
CA VAL A 10 -16.18 -37.20 -40.38
C VAL A 10 -15.90 -36.00 -39.49
N ALA A 11 -16.61 -35.88 -38.38
CA ALA A 11 -16.30 -34.89 -37.35
C ALA A 11 -15.09 -35.37 -36.53
N ILE A 12 -13.91 -34.84 -36.80
CA ILE A 12 -12.73 -35.02 -35.95
C ILE A 12 -12.88 -34.08 -34.74
N SER A 13 -13.40 -34.59 -33.64
CA SER A 13 -13.34 -33.91 -32.35
C SER A 13 -11.91 -34.03 -31.82
N ALA A 14 -11.05 -33.09 -32.20
CA ALA A 14 -9.77 -32.91 -31.55
C ALA A 14 -10.05 -32.36 -30.14
N GLY A 15 -10.11 -33.25 -29.16
CA GLY A 15 -10.16 -32.92 -27.76
C GLY A 15 -8.82 -32.25 -27.37
N PHE A 16 -8.75 -30.95 -27.50
CA PHE A 16 -7.71 -30.18 -26.83
C PHE A 16 -7.92 -30.36 -25.33
N PRO A 17 -6.94 -30.86 -24.57
CA PRO A 17 -7.04 -30.82 -23.14
C PRO A 17 -7.10 -29.32 -22.76
N LEU A 18 -8.24 -28.89 -22.22
CA LEU A 18 -8.32 -27.61 -21.51
C LEU A 18 -7.35 -27.75 -20.34
N GLY A 19 -6.09 -27.33 -20.57
CA GLY A 19 -5.11 -27.20 -19.52
C GLY A 19 -5.76 -26.30 -18.47
N GLN A 20 -5.98 -26.83 -17.27
CA GLN A 20 -6.38 -26.01 -16.15
C GLN A 20 -5.33 -24.91 -16.00
N VAL A 21 -5.66 -23.70 -16.40
CA VAL A 21 -4.88 -22.51 -16.05
C VAL A 21 -4.99 -22.42 -14.54
N LEU A 22 -4.00 -22.98 -13.84
CA LEU A 22 -3.87 -22.81 -12.40
C LEU A 22 -3.80 -21.30 -12.16
N ALA A 23 -4.86 -20.76 -11.58
CA ALA A 23 -4.90 -19.34 -11.24
C ALA A 23 -3.66 -19.03 -10.40
N ALA A 24 -2.80 -18.13 -10.90
CA ALA A 24 -1.59 -17.76 -10.22
C ALA A 24 -1.93 -17.30 -8.80
N LYS A 25 -1.19 -17.81 -7.81
CA LYS A 25 -1.39 -17.43 -6.40
C LYS A 25 -1.19 -15.93 -6.29
N LYS A 26 -2.18 -15.23 -5.75
CA LYS A 26 -2.10 -13.78 -5.53
C LYS A 26 -0.92 -13.46 -4.61
N PRO A 27 -0.02 -12.52 -4.95
CA PRO A 27 1.14 -12.20 -4.13
C PRO A 27 0.74 -11.44 -2.85
N ASN A 28 1.55 -11.56 -1.81
CA ASN A 28 1.52 -10.61 -0.70
C ASN A 28 2.06 -9.27 -1.16
N ILE A 29 1.52 -8.18 -0.63
CA ILE A 29 1.91 -6.81 -0.97
C ILE A 29 2.44 -6.13 0.30
N LEU A 30 3.71 -5.75 0.29
CA LEU A 30 4.31 -4.87 1.28
C LEU A 30 4.47 -3.48 0.64
N PHE A 31 3.73 -2.49 1.14
CA PHE A 31 3.74 -1.12 0.65
C PHE A 31 4.46 -0.23 1.66
N LEU A 32 5.70 0.18 1.36
CA LEU A 32 6.50 1.09 2.17
C LEU A 32 6.36 2.51 1.62
N PHE A 33 5.90 3.44 2.45
CA PHE A 33 5.61 4.81 2.05
C PHE A 33 6.35 5.81 2.94
N ALA A 34 7.38 6.45 2.40
CA ALA A 34 8.10 7.55 3.06
C ALA A 34 7.36 8.88 2.88
N ASP A 35 7.56 9.81 3.82
CA ASP A 35 6.95 11.14 3.80
C ASP A 35 8.03 12.18 3.45
N ASP A 36 7.83 12.92 2.37
CA ASP A 36 8.76 13.93 1.84
C ASP A 36 10.15 13.37 1.40
N GLN A 37 10.21 12.09 1.04
CA GLN A 37 11.43 11.49 0.51
C GLN A 37 11.74 12.02 -0.89
N ARG A 38 12.87 12.73 -1.03
CA ARG A 38 13.37 13.19 -2.32
C ARG A 38 14.13 12.08 -3.04
N LYS A 39 14.06 12.07 -4.37
CA LYS A 39 14.80 11.07 -5.18
C LYS A 39 16.32 11.18 -5.01
N ASP A 40 16.82 12.41 -4.86
CA ASP A 40 18.24 12.70 -4.66
C ASP A 40 18.73 12.38 -3.23
N ALA A 41 17.85 11.99 -2.32
CA ALA A 41 18.19 11.45 -1.01
C ALA A 41 18.27 9.91 -0.99
N VAL A 42 18.66 9.30 -2.12
CA VAL A 42 18.93 7.87 -2.25
C VAL A 42 20.29 7.68 -2.92
N ALA A 43 21.23 7.00 -2.26
CA ALA A 43 22.60 6.85 -2.74
C ALA A 43 22.69 6.13 -4.09
N ALA A 44 21.86 5.10 -4.31
CA ALA A 44 21.81 4.36 -5.58
C ALA A 44 21.40 5.21 -6.79
N PHE A 45 20.83 6.40 -6.57
CA PHE A 45 20.52 7.36 -7.64
C PHE A 45 21.62 8.39 -7.91
N GLY A 46 22.78 8.22 -7.28
CA GLY A 46 23.98 9.00 -7.56
C GLY A 46 24.30 10.06 -6.51
N ASN A 47 23.69 10.04 -5.32
CA ASN A 47 24.03 10.94 -4.23
C ASN A 47 25.24 10.39 -3.43
N PRO A 48 26.42 11.06 -3.46
CA PRO A 48 27.62 10.58 -2.76
C PRO A 48 27.66 10.97 -1.28
N HIS A 49 26.71 11.77 -0.81
CA HIS A 49 26.70 12.35 0.54
C HIS A 49 25.79 11.63 1.53
N ILE A 50 25.11 10.59 1.08
CA ILE A 50 24.15 9.83 1.91
C ILE A 50 24.34 8.33 1.74
N GLU A 51 24.13 7.59 2.80
CA GLU A 51 24.14 6.13 2.80
C GLU A 51 22.73 5.58 2.97
N THR A 52 22.25 4.84 1.97
CA THR A 52 20.91 4.22 1.99
C THR A 52 20.94 2.73 1.63
N PRO A 53 21.73 1.91 2.36
CA PRO A 53 22.11 0.56 1.92
C PRO A 53 20.88 -0.36 1.70
N ASN A 54 19.84 -0.24 2.51
CA ASN A 54 18.64 -1.04 2.37
C ASN A 54 17.74 -0.58 1.21
N ILE A 55 17.59 0.73 1.01
CA ILE A 55 16.88 1.29 -0.15
C ILE A 55 17.65 0.96 -1.43
N ASP A 56 18.97 1.10 -1.42
CA ASP A 56 19.84 0.76 -2.54
C ASP A 56 19.74 -0.70 -2.96
N ARG A 57 19.56 -1.61 -1.98
CA ARG A 57 19.31 -3.02 -2.26
C ARG A 57 17.99 -3.23 -2.99
N LEU A 58 16.93 -2.52 -2.60
CA LEU A 58 15.64 -2.55 -3.29
C LEU A 58 15.75 -1.97 -4.70
N VAL A 59 16.45 -0.85 -4.86
CA VAL A 59 16.71 -0.22 -6.17
C VAL A 59 17.46 -1.18 -7.11
N ARG A 60 18.48 -1.87 -6.62
CA ARG A 60 19.27 -2.81 -7.43
C ARG A 60 18.57 -4.13 -7.72
N GLY A 61 17.70 -4.57 -6.80
CA GLY A 61 16.97 -5.85 -6.91
C GLY A 61 15.60 -5.77 -7.59
N GLY A 62 15.14 -4.56 -7.88
CA GLY A 62 13.81 -4.31 -8.39
C GLY A 62 13.77 -3.37 -9.59
N PHE A 63 12.59 -2.82 -9.85
CA PHE A 63 12.37 -1.81 -10.87
C PHE A 63 12.21 -0.43 -10.23
N SER A 64 12.91 0.60 -10.75
CA SER A 64 12.91 1.95 -10.19
C SER A 64 12.45 2.98 -11.23
N PHE A 65 11.40 3.72 -10.89
CA PHE A 65 10.95 4.87 -11.68
C PHE A 65 11.72 6.11 -11.25
N ARG A 66 12.72 6.50 -12.01
CA ARG A 66 13.56 7.66 -11.69
C ARG A 66 12.93 8.99 -12.02
N GLU A 67 12.07 9.02 -13.03
CA GLU A 67 11.37 10.20 -13.52
C GLU A 67 9.86 10.07 -13.24
N ASN A 68 9.50 9.96 -11.97
CA ASN A 68 8.14 9.99 -11.50
C ASN A 68 7.84 11.35 -10.88
N TYR A 69 6.76 11.99 -11.29
CA TYR A 69 6.41 13.35 -10.92
C TYR A 69 5.19 13.37 -10.02
N CYS A 70 5.18 14.26 -9.04
CA CYS A 70 4.01 14.54 -8.22
C CYS A 70 3.39 15.88 -8.64
N PHE A 71 2.13 16.10 -8.25
CA PHE A 71 1.52 17.40 -8.34
C PHE A 71 2.27 18.41 -7.46
N GLY A 72 2.60 19.56 -8.01
CA GLY A 72 3.07 20.69 -7.23
C GLY A 72 1.95 21.32 -6.42
N SER A 73 2.30 22.22 -5.50
CA SER A 73 1.37 23.04 -4.74
C SER A 73 1.93 24.41 -4.53
N SER A 74 1.05 25.41 -4.43
CA SER A 74 1.38 26.78 -4.00
C SER A 74 1.41 26.94 -2.48
N SER A 75 0.99 25.90 -1.72
CA SER A 75 1.03 25.87 -0.25
C SER A 75 1.82 24.67 0.24
N GLY A 76 2.34 24.74 1.47
CA GLY A 76 2.93 23.60 2.15
C GLY A 76 1.89 22.53 2.54
N ALA A 77 2.36 21.44 3.17
CA ALA A 77 1.52 20.39 3.74
C ALA A 77 0.61 19.66 2.72
N VAL A 78 1.20 19.13 1.67
CA VAL A 78 0.50 18.38 0.62
C VAL A 78 0.27 16.90 0.94
N CYS A 79 0.52 16.47 2.17
CA CYS A 79 0.36 15.07 2.61
C CYS A 79 -1.06 14.55 2.43
N VAL A 80 -2.09 15.33 2.79
CA VAL A 80 -3.50 14.96 2.67
C VAL A 80 -3.89 14.68 1.22
N PRO A 81 -3.70 15.63 0.27
CA PRO A 81 -4.03 15.38 -1.13
C PRO A 81 -3.19 14.27 -1.76
N SER A 82 -1.90 14.19 -1.45
CA SER A 82 -1.03 13.14 -1.96
C SER A 82 -1.52 11.74 -1.57
N ARG A 83 -1.84 11.57 -0.28
CA ARG A 83 -2.38 10.29 0.24
C ARG A 83 -3.77 9.98 -0.34
N ALA A 84 -4.62 10.98 -0.50
CA ALA A 84 -5.93 10.81 -1.12
C ALA A 84 -5.83 10.36 -2.59
N MET A 85 -4.91 10.96 -3.37
CA MET A 85 -4.63 10.53 -4.74
C MET A 85 -4.08 9.11 -4.79
N LEU A 86 -3.11 8.79 -3.94
CA LEU A 86 -2.52 7.44 -3.85
C LEU A 86 -3.59 6.39 -3.54
N MET A 87 -4.38 6.62 -2.50
CA MET A 87 -5.37 5.64 -2.04
C MET A 87 -6.53 5.44 -3.00
N SER A 88 -6.93 6.49 -3.71
CA SER A 88 -8.06 6.43 -4.65
C SER A 88 -7.66 6.07 -6.08
N GLY A 89 -6.37 6.16 -6.43
CA GLY A 89 -5.90 6.05 -7.81
C GLY A 89 -6.40 7.16 -8.73
N ARG A 90 -6.76 8.32 -8.18
CA ARG A 90 -7.35 9.45 -8.91
C ARG A 90 -6.52 10.71 -8.74
N THR A 91 -6.60 11.61 -9.70
CA THR A 91 -6.04 12.95 -9.56
C THR A 91 -6.76 13.74 -8.48
N TRP A 92 -6.09 14.77 -7.94
CA TRP A 92 -6.65 15.67 -6.94
C TRP A 92 -8.02 16.24 -7.32
N PHE A 93 -8.21 16.63 -8.57
CA PHE A 93 -9.48 17.13 -9.07
C PHE A 93 -10.63 16.11 -8.99
N GLY A 94 -10.31 14.82 -8.98
CA GLY A 94 -11.29 13.73 -8.86
C GLY A 94 -11.58 13.25 -7.45
N VAL A 95 -10.68 13.51 -6.49
CA VAL A 95 -10.80 13.04 -5.10
C VAL A 95 -11.24 14.13 -4.15
N ARG A 96 -10.81 15.37 -4.39
CA ARG A 96 -10.92 16.48 -3.44
C ARG A 96 -10.16 16.18 -2.13
N SER A 97 -10.43 16.93 -1.06
CA SER A 97 -9.68 16.83 0.19
C SER A 97 -10.11 15.69 1.12
N ASP A 98 -11.13 14.91 0.76
CA ASP A 98 -11.77 14.01 1.70
C ASP A 98 -11.84 12.58 1.18
N MET A 99 -10.96 11.70 1.70
CA MET A 99 -11.03 10.26 1.44
C MET A 99 -12.29 9.60 1.97
N ASN A 100 -12.98 10.19 2.94
CA ASN A 100 -14.21 9.60 3.49
C ASN A 100 -15.32 9.54 2.45
N ASN A 101 -15.35 10.50 1.52
CA ASN A 101 -16.29 10.56 0.40
C ASN A 101 -15.76 9.93 -0.90
N ALA A 102 -14.54 9.40 -0.91
CA ALA A 102 -14.02 8.67 -2.06
C ALA A 102 -14.86 7.38 -2.26
N ARG A 103 -15.19 7.07 -3.51
CA ARG A 103 -16.05 5.92 -3.84
C ARG A 103 -15.43 4.60 -3.39
N VAL A 104 -14.18 4.34 -3.79
CA VAL A 104 -13.42 3.14 -3.41
C VAL A 104 -11.95 3.53 -3.24
N LEU A 105 -11.32 3.00 -2.21
CA LEU A 105 -9.88 3.12 -1.97
C LEU A 105 -9.19 1.78 -2.31
N PHE A 106 -7.94 1.80 -2.76
CA PHE A 106 -7.28 0.56 -3.22
C PHE A 106 -7.20 -0.54 -2.15
N PRO A 107 -7.05 -0.24 -0.83
CA PRO A 107 -7.10 -1.31 0.17
C PRO A 107 -8.48 -1.97 0.28
N GLU A 108 -9.56 -1.20 0.11
CA GLU A 108 -10.93 -1.75 0.06
C GLU A 108 -11.10 -2.68 -1.14
N LEU A 109 -10.58 -2.27 -2.31
CA LEU A 109 -10.61 -3.11 -3.50
C LEU A 109 -9.84 -4.41 -3.29
N LEU A 110 -8.71 -4.38 -2.62
CA LEU A 110 -7.96 -5.58 -2.27
C LEU A 110 -8.72 -6.47 -1.29
N GLN A 111 -9.41 -5.91 -0.29
CA GLN A 111 -10.29 -6.68 0.60
C GLN A 111 -11.39 -7.39 -0.17
N GLN A 112 -12.08 -6.70 -1.08
CA GLN A 112 -13.11 -7.27 -1.96
C GLN A 112 -12.57 -8.40 -2.82
N ASN A 113 -11.27 -8.41 -3.08
CA ASN A 113 -10.55 -9.45 -3.82
C ASN A 113 -9.85 -10.48 -2.93
N GLY A 114 -10.22 -10.56 -1.65
CA GLY A 114 -9.80 -11.61 -0.73
C GLY A 114 -8.48 -11.37 0.00
N TYR A 115 -7.92 -10.17 -0.06
CA TYR A 115 -6.75 -9.80 0.74
C TYR A 115 -7.12 -9.51 2.20
N VAL A 116 -6.22 -9.84 3.11
CA VAL A 116 -6.22 -9.28 4.46
C VAL A 116 -5.43 -7.99 4.43
N THR A 117 -5.98 -6.89 4.99
CA THR A 117 -5.33 -5.59 4.98
C THR A 117 -4.88 -5.19 6.37
N PHE A 118 -3.61 -4.87 6.50
CA PHE A 118 -2.96 -4.33 7.69
C PHE A 118 -2.36 -2.97 7.38
N GLY A 119 -2.47 -2.04 8.32
CA GLY A 119 -1.86 -0.72 8.21
C GLY A 119 -1.18 -0.26 9.49
N THR A 120 -0.09 0.49 9.33
CA THR A 120 0.66 1.15 10.41
C THR A 120 1.20 2.50 9.95
N GLY A 121 1.46 3.40 10.88
CA GLY A 121 2.08 4.68 10.63
C GLY A 121 1.11 5.81 10.29
N LYS A 122 1.63 6.84 9.59
CA LYS A 122 0.93 8.09 9.31
C LYS A 122 -0.21 7.90 8.30
N TRP A 123 -1.39 8.39 8.66
CA TRP A 123 -2.56 8.41 7.79
C TRP A 123 -2.95 9.79 7.29
N HIS A 124 -3.17 10.72 8.18
CA HIS A 124 -3.49 12.12 7.92
C HIS A 124 -4.76 12.39 7.08
N ASN A 125 -5.69 11.44 7.02
CA ASN A 125 -6.94 11.55 6.24
C ASN A 125 -8.19 11.09 7.01
N GLY A 126 -8.15 11.22 8.34
CA GLY A 126 -9.29 10.92 9.21
C GLY A 126 -9.49 9.45 9.54
N LYS A 127 -10.07 9.21 10.70
CA LYS A 127 -10.30 7.87 11.25
C LYS A 127 -11.28 7.01 10.42
N PRO A 128 -12.40 7.55 9.89
CA PRO A 128 -13.36 6.74 9.13
C PRO A 128 -12.77 6.12 7.86
N SER A 129 -11.94 6.87 7.11
CA SER A 129 -11.29 6.33 5.91
C SER A 129 -10.27 5.24 6.22
N TRP A 130 -9.57 5.35 7.36
CA TRP A 130 -8.71 4.27 7.84
C TRP A 130 -9.49 2.99 8.12
N GLN A 131 -10.58 3.08 8.89
CA GLN A 131 -11.39 1.93 9.27
C GLN A 131 -12.03 1.21 8.08
N ARG A 132 -12.25 1.91 6.97
CA ARG A 132 -12.67 1.31 5.70
C ARG A 132 -11.53 0.51 5.04
N CYS A 133 -10.31 1.02 5.13
CA CYS A 133 -9.14 0.49 4.39
C CYS A 133 -8.50 -0.73 5.06
N PHE A 134 -8.56 -0.84 6.39
CA PHE A 134 -7.75 -1.82 7.09
C PHE A 134 -8.57 -2.64 8.09
N GLN A 135 -8.40 -3.96 8.00
CA GLN A 135 -9.00 -4.95 8.91
C GLN A 135 -8.17 -5.14 10.17
N ARG A 136 -6.86 -4.85 10.09
CA ARG A 136 -5.90 -4.92 11.19
C ARG A 136 -5.03 -3.67 11.18
N GLY A 137 -4.60 -3.21 12.35
CA GLY A 137 -3.74 -2.04 12.45
C GLY A 137 -3.10 -1.89 13.81
N LYS A 138 -1.86 -1.42 13.83
CA LYS A 138 -1.07 -1.18 15.04
C LYS A 138 -0.21 0.05 14.83
N SER A 139 0.03 0.83 15.89
CA SER A 139 0.84 2.04 15.85
C SER A 139 0.40 3.04 14.75
N ILE A 140 -0.90 3.37 14.72
CA ILE A 140 -1.49 4.25 13.72
C ILE A 140 -1.37 5.70 14.18
N PHE A 141 -0.85 6.57 13.31
CA PHE A 141 -0.75 8.01 13.55
C PHE A 141 -1.71 8.77 12.62
N PHE A 142 -2.70 9.45 13.21
CA PHE A 142 -3.72 10.19 12.45
C PHE A 142 -3.34 11.65 12.17
N GLY A 143 -2.30 12.17 12.80
CA GLY A 143 -1.84 13.54 12.61
C GLY A 143 -1.01 13.74 11.34
N GLY A 144 -0.72 15.00 11.05
CA GLY A 144 0.10 15.42 9.91
C GLY A 144 1.59 15.51 10.22
N MET A 145 1.92 15.95 11.42
CA MET A 145 3.29 16.17 11.88
C MET A 145 3.35 15.93 13.39
N SER A 146 4.43 15.37 13.89
CA SER A 146 4.71 15.18 15.31
C SER A 146 6.22 15.04 15.52
N ASP A 147 6.69 15.28 16.74
CA ASP A 147 8.00 14.83 17.19
C ASP A 147 8.11 13.32 16.96
N HIS A 148 9.15 12.89 16.24
CA HIS A 148 9.31 11.47 15.86
C HIS A 148 9.50 10.54 17.06
N THR A 149 9.88 11.06 18.24
CA THR A 149 10.03 10.28 19.47
C THR A 149 8.80 10.34 20.38
N LYS A 150 7.78 11.15 20.02
CA LYS A 150 6.55 11.36 20.80
C LYS A 150 5.31 11.41 19.91
N VAL A 151 5.16 10.38 19.07
CA VAL A 151 4.02 10.28 18.14
C VAL A 151 2.79 9.75 18.86
N PRO A 152 1.62 10.43 18.81
CA PRO A 152 0.38 9.90 19.36
C PRO A 152 -0.12 8.72 18.52
N LEU A 153 -0.37 7.59 19.14
CA LEU A 153 -0.63 6.31 18.48
C LEU A 153 -2.02 5.75 18.80
N HIS A 154 -2.56 5.04 17.84
CA HIS A 154 -3.76 4.24 17.99
C HIS A 154 -3.50 2.82 17.48
N ASP A 155 -4.23 1.85 18.03
CA ASP A 155 -4.32 0.50 17.48
C ASP A 155 -5.75 0.24 17.01
N LEU A 156 -5.90 -0.67 16.07
CA LEU A 156 -7.21 -1.17 15.66
C LEU A 156 -7.53 -2.43 16.46
N GLY A 157 -8.46 -2.30 17.40
CA GLY A 157 -8.94 -3.41 18.23
C GLY A 157 -10.03 -4.23 17.54
N GLN A 158 -10.57 -5.18 18.31
CA GLN A 158 -11.67 -6.03 17.84
C GLN A 158 -12.89 -5.19 17.45
N GLY A 159 -13.61 -5.64 16.42
CA GLY A 159 -14.78 -4.95 15.90
C GLY A 159 -14.46 -3.61 15.20
N GLY A 160 -13.21 -3.35 14.84
CA GLY A 160 -12.82 -2.11 14.15
C GLY A 160 -12.75 -0.87 15.03
N LYS A 161 -12.77 -1.04 16.37
CA LYS A 161 -12.66 0.07 17.32
C LYS A 161 -11.22 0.58 17.41
N LEU A 162 -11.03 1.88 17.27
CA LEU A 162 -9.75 2.52 17.49
C LEU A 162 -9.48 2.69 18.98
N ILE A 163 -8.31 2.24 19.42
CA ILE A 163 -7.83 2.29 20.81
C ILE A 163 -6.71 3.31 20.86
N ASP A 164 -6.86 4.33 21.68
CA ASP A 164 -5.82 5.31 21.95
C ASP A 164 -4.71 4.64 22.78
N ARG A 165 -3.47 4.74 22.31
CA ARG A 165 -2.27 4.19 22.97
C ARG A 165 -1.43 5.24 23.66
N GLY A 166 -1.86 6.51 23.59
CA GLY A 166 -1.03 7.63 24.05
C GLY A 166 0.18 7.87 23.16
N MET A 167 1.24 8.40 23.74
CA MET A 167 2.47 8.73 23.02
C MET A 167 3.36 7.49 22.86
N GLY A 168 3.93 7.32 21.68
CA GLY A 168 4.96 6.32 21.42
C GLY A 168 6.24 6.62 22.21
N GLY A 169 6.89 5.58 22.75
CA GLY A 169 8.11 5.68 23.56
C GLY A 169 9.41 5.48 22.77
N SER A 170 9.36 5.42 21.46
CA SER A 170 10.52 5.20 20.58
C SER A 170 10.37 5.99 19.29
N PHE A 171 11.44 6.03 18.48
CA PHE A 171 11.42 6.69 17.19
C PHE A 171 10.31 6.11 16.28
N SER A 172 9.54 6.96 15.66
CA SER A 172 8.33 6.60 14.91
C SER A 172 8.56 5.54 13.85
N SER A 173 9.67 5.65 13.09
CA SER A 173 9.99 4.65 12.07
C SER A 173 10.25 3.25 12.64
N THR A 174 10.85 3.16 13.83
CA THR A 174 11.01 1.89 14.55
C THR A 174 9.67 1.32 14.95
N LEU A 175 8.79 2.13 15.57
CA LEU A 175 7.45 1.69 15.99
C LEU A 175 6.61 1.16 14.82
N PHE A 176 6.69 1.82 13.66
CA PHE A 176 5.94 1.40 12.47
C PHE A 176 6.54 0.17 11.82
N ALA A 177 7.89 0.09 11.76
CA ALA A 177 8.58 -1.08 11.24
C ALA A 177 8.33 -2.31 12.11
N ASP A 178 8.43 -2.19 13.43
CA ASP A 178 8.17 -3.29 14.37
C ASP A 178 6.73 -3.79 14.26
N ALA A 179 5.75 -2.87 14.15
CA ALA A 179 4.35 -3.25 13.95
C ALA A 179 4.13 -4.04 12.65
N ALA A 180 4.84 -3.69 11.58
CA ALA A 180 4.78 -4.41 10.31
C ALA A 180 5.47 -5.78 10.39
N VAL A 181 6.63 -5.84 11.01
CA VAL A 181 7.40 -7.09 11.23
C VAL A 181 6.60 -8.06 12.11
N ASP A 182 6.01 -7.58 13.20
CA ASP A 182 5.13 -8.36 14.06
C ASP A 182 3.95 -8.95 13.27
N PHE A 183 3.32 -8.12 12.43
CA PHE A 183 2.22 -8.58 11.59
C PHE A 183 2.66 -9.66 10.60
N ILE A 184 3.77 -9.45 9.89
CA ILE A 184 4.26 -10.38 8.86
C ILE A 184 4.68 -11.71 9.50
N ASN A 185 5.41 -11.67 10.61
CA ASN A 185 5.88 -12.86 11.30
C ASN A 185 4.75 -13.65 11.99
N GLY A 186 3.74 -12.95 12.49
CA GLY A 186 2.56 -13.56 13.11
C GLY A 186 1.43 -13.91 12.16
N TYR A 187 1.61 -13.70 10.85
CA TYR A 187 0.56 -13.98 9.87
C TYR A 187 0.59 -15.44 9.42
N ASP A 188 -0.34 -16.22 9.89
CA ASP A 188 -0.53 -17.64 9.60
C ASP A 188 -1.65 -17.93 8.58
N GLY A 189 -2.25 -16.88 8.01
CA GLY A 189 -3.39 -17.00 7.11
C GLY A 189 -3.02 -17.51 5.70
N ASN A 190 -3.97 -18.21 5.08
CA ASN A 190 -3.85 -18.73 3.72
C ASN A 190 -4.21 -17.69 2.63
N LYS A 191 -4.71 -16.53 3.03
CA LYS A 191 -5.08 -15.44 2.11
C LYS A 191 -3.87 -14.54 1.84
N PRO A 192 -3.77 -13.91 0.67
CA PRO A 192 -2.77 -12.88 0.45
C PRO A 192 -3.04 -11.68 1.37
N PHE A 193 -2.00 -10.91 1.70
CA PHE A 193 -2.14 -9.71 2.52
C PHE A 193 -1.62 -8.46 1.81
N LEU A 194 -2.18 -7.32 2.19
CA LEU A 194 -1.59 -5.99 2.05
C LEU A 194 -1.07 -5.56 3.42
N CYS A 195 0.24 -5.28 3.53
CA CYS A 195 0.85 -4.60 4.66
C CYS A 195 1.25 -3.19 4.23
N TYR A 196 0.52 -2.18 4.69
CA TYR A 196 0.78 -0.77 4.41
C TYR A 196 1.54 -0.14 5.57
N VAL A 197 2.74 0.37 5.30
CA VAL A 197 3.63 1.00 6.28
C VAL A 197 3.91 2.44 5.84
N ALA A 198 3.32 3.40 6.51
CA ALA A 198 3.48 4.81 6.19
C ALA A 198 4.36 5.49 7.23
N PHE A 199 5.61 5.71 6.88
CA PHE A 199 6.56 6.41 7.74
C PHE A 199 6.22 7.90 7.84
N THR A 200 6.60 8.51 8.96
CA THR A 200 6.63 9.97 9.10
C THR A 200 7.95 10.55 8.60
N SER A 201 9.01 9.75 8.53
CA SER A 201 10.32 10.19 8.06
C SER A 201 10.40 10.15 6.52
N PRO A 202 11.20 11.05 5.92
CA PRO A 202 12.03 12.11 6.53
C PRO A 202 11.34 13.49 6.69
N HIS A 203 10.00 13.54 6.82
CA HIS A 203 9.25 14.78 7.08
C HIS A 203 9.71 15.48 8.38
N ASP A 204 9.58 16.80 8.45
CA ASP A 204 9.87 17.57 9.65
C ASP A 204 8.98 17.17 10.86
N PRO A 205 9.43 17.44 12.12
CA PRO A 205 10.74 18.00 12.49
C PRO A 205 11.88 17.00 12.26
N ARG A 206 12.98 17.48 11.73
CA ARG A 206 14.20 16.70 11.56
C ARG A 206 14.91 16.56 12.90
N GLN A 207 15.40 15.38 13.20
CA GLN A 207 16.09 15.05 14.44
C GLN A 207 17.40 14.36 14.13
#